data_2f3b52253f5528f7acd05b5fa52862f2
#
_entry.id   2f3b52253f5528f7acd05b5fa52862f2
#
_cell.length_a   1.000
_cell.length_b   1.000
_cell.length_c   1.000
_cell.angle_alpha   90.00
_cell.angle_beta   90.00
_cell.angle_gamma   90.00
#
_symmetry.space_group_name_H-M   'P 1'
#
loop_
_entity.id
_entity.type
_entity.pdbx_description
1 polymer ?
#
loop_
_entity_poly.entity_id
_entity_poly.type
_entity_poly.pdbx_seq_one_letter_code
_entity_poly.pdbx_strand_id
1 'polypeptide(L)'
;MSTSMTKEIQEKELNMLLYFKEFCNKHNLRFYLCGGGLIGAIRHNGFIPWDDDLDLFMPRPDYEKLAELWPEYADTEQFTYCRTDRNHIYHDAGASIRDNNTTFINRHSMHEDVCHGLALEIMPIDGCAPGKISRLLQLMWAMTFALFNAQRLPDNKGPTYRALAGYIYKIFSSQSIRYHIWRFAEKRMTQYDFDTSDECTELIGSLKGMKLRHPREDFASVVYKDFEGHQIPVMKGYERYLRLIWGDYMQLPPIEQRVAKHDAVFADLHTPYKEYKGIYYAKKEAQP
;
A
#
# COMPACT_ATOMS: atom_id res chain seq x y z
N MET A 1 3.01 18.79 8.22
CA MET A 1 2.88 19.48 6.91
C MET A 1 2.00 20.70 7.04
N SER A 2 2.17 21.72 6.19
CA SER A 2 1.24 22.87 6.13
C SER A 2 -0.04 22.47 5.38
N THR A 3 -1.15 23.13 5.67
CA THR A 3 -2.43 22.93 4.95
C THR A 3 -2.29 23.15 3.43
N SER A 4 -1.40 24.05 3.00
CA SER A 4 -1.10 24.29 1.60
C SER A 4 -0.44 23.08 0.94
N MET A 5 0.56 22.49 1.59
CA MET A 5 1.25 21.30 1.08
C MET A 5 0.32 20.07 1.01
N THR A 6 -0.56 19.88 2.02
CA THR A 6 -1.55 18.79 1.98
C THR A 6 -2.46 18.89 0.76
N LYS A 7 -2.97 20.10 0.45
CA LYS A 7 -3.79 20.30 -0.75
C LYS A 7 -3.04 20.00 -2.05
N GLU A 8 -1.80 20.41 -2.14
CA GLU A 8 -0.98 20.16 -3.31
C GLU A 8 -0.67 18.65 -3.50
N ILE A 9 -0.44 17.92 -2.39
CA ILE A 9 -0.32 16.47 -2.41
C ILE A 9 -1.63 15.86 -2.96
N GLN A 10 -2.78 16.25 -2.41
CA GLN A 10 -4.10 15.79 -2.83
C GLN A 10 -4.36 16.03 -4.34
N GLU A 11 -3.98 17.19 -4.86
CA GLU A 11 -4.11 17.49 -6.30
C GLU A 11 -3.24 16.57 -7.16
N LYS A 12 -2.00 16.29 -6.74
CA LYS A 12 -1.12 15.38 -7.46
C LYS A 12 -1.60 13.93 -7.37
N GLU A 13 -2.01 13.48 -6.21
CA GLU A 13 -2.57 12.13 -6.03
C GLU A 13 -3.87 11.92 -6.80
N LEU A 14 -4.72 12.94 -6.91
CA LEU A 14 -5.90 12.87 -7.77
C LEU A 14 -5.50 12.64 -9.23
N ASN A 15 -4.50 13.36 -9.74
CA ASN A 15 -4.01 13.17 -11.11
C ASN A 15 -3.44 11.76 -11.31
N MET A 16 -2.67 11.24 -10.33
CA MET A 16 -2.16 9.88 -10.35
C MET A 16 -3.29 8.84 -10.34
N LEU A 17 -4.31 9.03 -9.51
CA LEU A 17 -5.49 8.17 -9.44
C LEU A 17 -6.27 8.16 -10.76
N LEU A 18 -6.44 9.30 -11.40
CA LEU A 18 -7.14 9.40 -12.69
C LEU A 18 -6.35 8.69 -13.80
N TYR A 19 -5.04 8.90 -13.87
CA TYR A 19 -4.18 8.16 -14.79
C TYR A 19 -4.25 6.64 -14.55
N PHE A 20 -4.14 6.22 -13.29
CA PHE A 20 -4.23 4.81 -12.90
C PHE A 20 -5.60 4.19 -13.28
N LYS A 21 -6.68 4.93 -13.06
CA LYS A 21 -8.03 4.51 -13.45
C LYS A 21 -8.13 4.27 -14.95
N GLU A 22 -7.60 5.18 -15.78
CA GLU A 22 -7.60 5.04 -17.23
C GLU A 22 -6.77 3.83 -17.67
N PHE A 23 -5.60 3.63 -17.06
CA PHE A 23 -4.76 2.47 -17.30
C PHE A 23 -5.50 1.17 -16.96
N CYS A 24 -6.10 1.08 -15.78
CA CYS A 24 -6.86 -0.09 -15.35
C CYS A 24 -8.06 -0.38 -16.27
N ASN A 25 -8.79 0.63 -16.68
CA ASN A 25 -9.91 0.48 -17.62
C ASN A 25 -9.44 -0.08 -18.97
N LYS A 26 -8.34 0.45 -19.51
CA LYS A 26 -7.76 0.00 -20.79
C LYS A 26 -7.33 -1.47 -20.75
N HIS A 27 -6.85 -1.93 -19.61
CA HIS A 27 -6.30 -3.28 -19.45
C HIS A 27 -7.26 -4.26 -18.74
N ASN A 28 -8.51 -3.84 -18.46
CA ASN A 28 -9.52 -4.62 -17.75
C ASN A 28 -9.03 -5.12 -16.38
N LEU A 29 -8.40 -4.24 -15.61
CA LEU A 29 -7.96 -4.48 -14.24
C LEU A 29 -8.98 -3.92 -13.25
N ARG A 30 -9.34 -4.72 -12.25
CA ARG A 30 -10.21 -4.28 -11.14
C ARG A 30 -9.37 -3.59 -10.09
N PHE A 31 -9.86 -2.46 -9.60
CA PHE A 31 -9.34 -1.81 -8.40
C PHE A 31 -10.45 -1.10 -7.65
N TYR A 32 -10.20 -0.76 -6.40
CA TYR A 32 -11.16 -0.09 -5.51
C TYR A 32 -10.43 0.96 -4.69
N LEU A 33 -10.99 2.16 -4.60
CA LEU A 33 -10.54 3.14 -3.60
C LEU A 33 -10.84 2.58 -2.21
N CYS A 34 -9.89 2.63 -1.29
CA CYS A 34 -10.03 2.09 0.05
C CYS A 34 -9.53 3.07 1.12
N GLY A 35 -9.42 2.64 2.36
CA GLY A 35 -8.84 3.44 3.43
C GLY A 35 -9.48 4.80 3.67
N GLY A 36 -8.63 5.79 3.88
CA GLY A 36 -8.99 7.21 4.03
C GLY A 36 -9.70 7.75 2.80
N GLY A 37 -9.20 7.42 1.60
CA GLY A 37 -9.82 7.84 0.35
C GLY A 37 -11.27 7.39 0.20
N LEU A 38 -11.59 6.14 0.60
CA LEU A 38 -12.97 5.64 0.58
C LEU A 38 -13.87 6.39 1.59
N ILE A 39 -13.39 6.62 2.81
CA ILE A 39 -14.12 7.44 3.79
C ILE A 39 -14.34 8.84 3.24
N GLY A 40 -13.32 9.40 2.60
CA GLY A 40 -13.36 10.70 1.94
C GLY A 40 -14.44 10.76 0.87
N ALA A 41 -14.49 9.80 -0.05
CA ALA A 41 -15.52 9.70 -1.08
C ALA A 41 -16.94 9.69 -0.51
N ILE A 42 -17.18 8.95 0.59
CA ILE A 42 -18.52 8.79 1.17
C ILE A 42 -18.93 9.99 2.03
N ARG A 43 -17.99 10.58 2.78
CA ARG A 43 -18.27 11.62 3.78
C ARG A 43 -18.04 13.04 3.27
N HIS A 44 -17.09 13.22 2.35
CA HIS A 44 -16.64 14.53 1.87
C HIS A 44 -16.81 14.75 0.36
N ASN A 45 -17.20 13.71 -0.40
CA ASN A 45 -17.19 13.68 -1.87
C ASN A 45 -15.79 14.00 -2.47
N GLY A 46 -14.72 13.67 -1.75
CA GLY A 46 -13.34 13.95 -2.07
C GLY A 46 -12.42 13.55 -0.96
N PHE A 47 -11.26 14.17 -0.88
CA PHE A 47 -10.31 13.89 0.20
C PHE A 47 -10.87 14.25 1.58
N ILE A 48 -10.46 13.51 2.59
CA ILE A 48 -10.53 13.99 3.97
C ILE A 48 -9.58 15.21 4.05
N PRO A 49 -10.03 16.39 4.56
CA PRO A 49 -9.26 17.65 4.43
C PRO A 49 -7.83 17.65 5.01
N TRP A 50 -7.52 16.70 5.89
CA TRP A 50 -6.20 16.57 6.53
C TRP A 50 -5.46 15.30 6.15
N ASP A 51 -6.00 14.51 5.20
CA ASP A 51 -5.37 13.29 4.70
C ASP A 51 -4.38 13.62 3.59
N ASP A 52 -3.30 12.87 3.52
CA ASP A 52 -2.18 13.10 2.62
C ASP A 52 -1.75 11.83 1.88
N ASP A 53 -2.70 10.88 1.72
CA ASP A 53 -2.49 9.63 0.99
C ASP A 53 -3.76 9.08 0.33
N LEU A 54 -3.56 8.30 -0.72
CA LEU A 54 -4.59 7.47 -1.33
C LEU A 54 -4.15 6.01 -1.38
N ASP A 55 -5.03 5.17 -0.86
CA ASP A 55 -4.88 3.72 -0.87
C ASP A 55 -5.85 3.06 -1.84
N LEU A 56 -5.36 2.07 -2.57
CA LEU A 56 -6.15 1.26 -3.49
C LEU A 56 -6.09 -0.21 -3.12
N PHE A 57 -7.20 -0.91 -3.26
CA PHE A 57 -7.24 -2.36 -3.29
C PHE A 57 -7.30 -2.89 -4.71
N MET A 58 -6.61 -3.99 -4.97
CA MET A 58 -6.76 -4.79 -6.18
C MET A 58 -6.95 -6.26 -5.83
N PRO A 59 -7.87 -6.99 -6.49
CA PRO A 59 -7.86 -8.45 -6.44
C PRO A 59 -6.48 -9.00 -6.79
N ARG A 60 -6.00 -10.03 -6.09
CA ARG A 60 -4.66 -10.60 -6.32
C ARG A 60 -4.35 -10.89 -7.79
N PRO A 61 -5.23 -11.48 -8.61
CA PRO A 61 -4.94 -11.71 -10.02
C PRO A 61 -4.67 -10.43 -10.80
N ASP A 62 -5.45 -9.36 -10.53
CA ASP A 62 -5.28 -8.07 -11.20
C ASP A 62 -4.02 -7.34 -10.72
N TYR A 63 -3.69 -7.47 -9.43
CA TYR A 63 -2.46 -6.94 -8.84
C TYR A 63 -1.18 -7.54 -9.44
N GLU A 64 -1.15 -8.86 -9.66
CA GLU A 64 0.00 -9.50 -10.33
C GLU A 64 0.06 -9.12 -11.82
N LYS A 65 -1.08 -9.05 -12.48
CA LYS A 65 -1.18 -8.62 -13.89
C LYS A 65 -0.75 -7.16 -14.08
N LEU A 66 -1.02 -6.29 -13.11
CA LEU A 66 -0.55 -4.91 -13.12
C LEU A 66 0.99 -4.83 -13.21
N ALA A 67 1.69 -5.65 -12.43
CA ALA A 67 3.14 -5.70 -12.43
C ALA A 67 3.75 -6.10 -13.79
N GLU A 68 3.03 -6.95 -14.54
CA GLU A 68 3.44 -7.39 -15.87
C GLU A 68 3.16 -6.31 -16.95
N LEU A 69 2.00 -5.65 -16.85
CA LEU A 69 1.55 -4.70 -17.87
C LEU A 69 2.18 -3.30 -17.71
N TRP A 70 2.48 -2.89 -16.48
CA TRP A 70 2.93 -1.51 -16.23
C TRP A 70 4.21 -1.15 -16.99
N PRO A 71 5.27 -1.95 -16.98
CA PRO A 71 6.51 -1.64 -17.69
C PRO A 71 6.36 -1.51 -19.22
N GLU A 72 5.34 -2.14 -19.79
CA GLU A 72 5.12 -2.19 -21.24
C GLU A 72 4.19 -1.10 -21.75
N TYR A 73 3.15 -0.74 -20.94
CA TYR A 73 2.04 0.07 -21.43
C TYR A 73 1.85 1.39 -20.70
N ALA A 74 2.53 1.62 -19.57
CA ALA A 74 2.41 2.87 -18.83
C ALA A 74 3.46 3.90 -19.27
N ASP A 75 3.21 5.16 -18.90
CA ASP A 75 4.22 6.22 -18.98
C ASP A 75 5.23 6.04 -17.84
N THR A 76 6.26 5.23 -18.09
CA THR A 76 7.30 4.94 -17.09
C THR A 76 8.32 6.09 -16.92
N GLU A 77 8.30 7.10 -17.78
CA GLU A 77 9.08 8.33 -17.59
C GLU A 77 8.46 9.16 -16.46
N GLN A 78 7.12 9.22 -16.40
CA GLN A 78 6.41 9.94 -15.37
C GLN A 78 6.13 9.06 -14.14
N PHE A 79 5.73 7.80 -14.30
CA PHE A 79 5.24 6.96 -13.21
C PHE A 79 5.98 5.62 -13.10
N THR A 80 6.69 5.42 -12.00
CA THR A 80 7.37 4.16 -11.71
C THR A 80 6.49 3.23 -10.89
N TYR A 81 6.32 1.97 -11.35
CA TYR A 81 5.79 0.89 -10.52
C TYR A 81 6.84 0.42 -9.52
N CYS A 82 6.52 0.49 -8.26
CA CYS A 82 7.39 0.17 -7.14
C CYS A 82 6.82 -0.99 -6.33
N ARG A 83 7.57 -2.08 -6.23
CA ARG A 83 7.27 -3.23 -5.37
C ARG A 83 8.60 -3.84 -4.95
N THR A 84 8.73 -4.22 -3.68
CA THR A 84 9.93 -4.89 -3.20
C THR A 84 10.21 -6.15 -4.03
N ASP A 85 11.43 -6.21 -4.57
CA ASP A 85 11.93 -7.33 -5.35
C ASP A 85 13.30 -7.81 -4.81
N ARG A 86 14.06 -8.55 -5.61
CA ARG A 86 15.36 -9.06 -5.21
C ARG A 86 16.41 -7.96 -5.02
N ASN A 87 16.29 -6.86 -5.78
CA ASN A 87 17.29 -5.81 -5.90
C ASN A 87 16.87 -4.52 -5.21
N HIS A 88 15.56 -4.28 -5.08
CA HIS A 88 15.00 -3.04 -4.57
C HIS A 88 14.11 -3.32 -3.36
N ILE A 89 14.42 -2.72 -2.24
CA ILE A 89 13.67 -2.88 -0.99
C ILE A 89 13.00 -1.56 -0.66
N TYR A 90 11.68 -1.54 -0.79
CA TYR A 90 10.88 -0.35 -0.48
C TYR A 90 10.44 -0.29 0.99
N HIS A 91 10.60 -1.41 1.71
CA HIS A 91 10.12 -1.58 3.10
C HIS A 91 8.60 -1.52 3.26
N ASP A 92 7.86 -1.53 2.16
CA ASP A 92 6.41 -1.61 2.09
C ASP A 92 5.97 -2.99 1.60
N ALA A 93 4.87 -3.50 2.15
CA ALA A 93 4.40 -4.85 1.83
C ALA A 93 3.57 -4.91 0.53
N GLY A 94 3.03 -3.78 0.08
CA GLY A 94 2.30 -3.61 -1.16
C GLY A 94 3.17 -3.13 -2.31
N ALA A 95 2.50 -2.75 -3.38
CA ALA A 95 3.09 -2.00 -4.47
C ALA A 95 2.65 -0.53 -4.39
N SER A 96 3.33 0.33 -5.10
CA SER A 96 2.89 1.71 -5.33
C SER A 96 3.23 2.16 -6.75
N ILE A 97 2.47 3.12 -7.25
CA ILE A 97 2.84 3.92 -8.41
C ILE A 97 3.42 5.23 -7.87
N ARG A 98 4.61 5.61 -8.32
CA ARG A 98 5.28 6.82 -7.83
C ARG A 98 5.55 7.81 -8.93
N ASP A 99 5.25 9.08 -8.67
CA ASP A 99 5.50 10.19 -9.62
C ASP A 99 6.99 10.57 -9.59
N ASN A 100 7.71 10.27 -10.66
CA ASN A 100 9.14 10.53 -10.81
C ASN A 100 9.53 12.01 -10.77
N ASN A 101 8.57 12.90 -11.03
CA ASN A 101 8.77 14.35 -11.08
C ASN A 101 8.56 15.03 -9.71
N THR A 102 8.38 14.24 -8.67
CA THR A 102 8.21 14.69 -7.30
C THR A 102 9.22 14.05 -6.38
N THR A 103 9.32 14.56 -5.16
CA THR A 103 10.12 14.00 -4.08
C THR A 103 9.27 13.89 -2.83
N PHE A 104 9.16 12.67 -2.29
CA PHE A 104 8.49 12.38 -1.03
C PHE A 104 9.26 11.25 -0.31
N ILE A 105 10.20 11.62 0.55
CA ILE A 105 11.14 10.68 1.17
C ILE A 105 10.61 10.25 2.53
N ASN A 106 10.21 8.98 2.62
CA ASN A 106 9.79 8.37 3.87
C ASN A 106 11.00 7.95 4.72
N ARG A 107 10.88 8.09 6.05
CA ARG A 107 11.92 7.74 7.01
C ARG A 107 12.43 6.31 6.84
N HIS A 108 11.55 5.35 6.60
CA HIS A 108 11.90 3.94 6.54
C HIS A 108 12.68 3.54 5.28
N SER A 109 12.58 4.31 4.20
CA SER A 109 13.26 4.04 2.92
C SER A 109 14.37 5.03 2.59
N MET A 110 14.65 6.03 3.45
CA MET A 110 15.61 7.10 3.17
C MET A 110 17.06 6.62 2.94
N HIS A 111 17.38 5.40 3.34
CA HIS A 111 18.73 4.83 3.14
C HIS A 111 18.83 4.04 1.84
N GLU A 112 17.70 3.74 1.19
CA GLU A 112 17.64 2.91 -0.02
C GLU A 112 17.77 3.76 -1.27
N ASP A 113 18.41 3.20 -2.30
CA ASP A 113 18.48 3.81 -3.65
C ASP A 113 17.31 3.31 -4.50
N VAL A 114 16.14 3.82 -4.19
CA VAL A 114 14.86 3.47 -4.84
C VAL A 114 14.12 4.72 -5.27
N CYS A 115 12.97 4.56 -5.92
CA CYS A 115 12.12 5.70 -6.26
C CYS A 115 11.52 6.33 -4.99
N HIS A 116 11.72 7.62 -4.81
CA HIS A 116 11.21 8.44 -3.70
C HIS A 116 10.19 9.49 -4.19
N GLY A 117 9.50 9.24 -5.28
CA GLY A 117 8.37 10.09 -5.70
C GLY A 117 7.15 9.92 -4.80
N LEU A 118 6.21 10.88 -4.89
CA LEU A 118 4.89 10.77 -4.25
C LEU A 118 4.22 9.48 -4.70
N ALA A 119 3.59 8.76 -3.79
CA ALA A 119 3.11 7.39 -3.99
C ALA A 119 1.58 7.29 -3.97
N LEU A 120 1.02 6.55 -4.92
CA LEU A 120 -0.32 5.98 -4.86
C LEU A 120 -0.17 4.51 -4.43
N GLU A 121 -0.60 4.19 -3.23
CA GLU A 121 -0.37 2.86 -2.64
C GLU A 121 -1.39 1.83 -3.15
N ILE A 122 -0.92 0.61 -3.44
CA ILE A 122 -1.75 -0.47 -4.00
C ILE A 122 -1.57 -1.73 -3.16
N MET A 123 -2.66 -2.18 -2.56
CA MET A 123 -2.69 -3.36 -1.72
C MET A 123 -3.51 -4.49 -2.37
N PRO A 124 -3.00 -5.71 -2.42
CA PRO A 124 -3.78 -6.84 -2.91
C PRO A 124 -4.83 -7.30 -1.88
N ILE A 125 -6.00 -7.70 -2.40
CA ILE A 125 -7.00 -8.48 -1.68
C ILE A 125 -6.90 -9.92 -2.16
N ASP A 126 -6.74 -10.84 -1.22
CA ASP A 126 -6.48 -12.26 -1.46
C ASP A 126 -7.69 -13.12 -1.13
N GLY A 127 -7.80 -14.27 -1.78
CA GLY A 127 -8.75 -15.30 -1.38
C GLY A 127 -8.44 -15.81 0.04
N CYS A 128 -9.50 -16.01 0.84
CA CYS A 128 -9.38 -16.47 2.22
C CYS A 128 -9.39 -17.99 2.28
N ALA A 129 -8.45 -18.58 3.01
CA ALA A 129 -8.41 -20.02 3.23
C ALA A 129 -9.70 -20.52 3.91
N PRO A 130 -10.34 -21.59 3.42
CA PRO A 130 -11.48 -22.22 4.08
C PRO A 130 -11.03 -22.94 5.34
N GLY A 131 -11.85 -22.95 6.37
CA GLY A 131 -11.58 -23.70 7.59
C GLY A 131 -10.50 -23.11 8.52
N LYS A 132 -10.47 -23.59 9.77
CA LYS A 132 -9.64 -22.97 10.82
C LYS A 132 -8.14 -23.23 10.67
N ILE A 133 -7.76 -24.46 10.32
CA ILE A 133 -6.33 -24.87 10.23
C ILE A 133 -5.67 -24.24 9.01
N SER A 134 -6.32 -24.34 7.84
CA SER A 134 -5.81 -23.72 6.61
C SER A 134 -5.67 -22.21 6.73
N ARG A 135 -6.62 -21.57 7.44
CA ARG A 135 -6.56 -20.14 7.71
C ARG A 135 -5.41 -19.78 8.66
N LEU A 136 -5.17 -20.59 9.69
CA LEU A 136 -4.02 -20.36 10.59
C LEU A 136 -2.70 -20.46 9.82
N LEU A 137 -2.55 -21.44 8.93
CA LEU A 137 -1.39 -21.59 8.08
C LEU A 137 -1.23 -20.41 7.10
N GLN A 138 -2.34 -19.93 6.51
CA GLN A 138 -2.33 -18.75 5.64
C GLN A 138 -1.83 -17.51 6.40
N LEU A 139 -2.33 -17.28 7.61
CA LEU A 139 -1.88 -16.16 8.46
C LEU A 139 -0.41 -16.27 8.86
N MET A 140 0.05 -17.49 9.15
CA MET A 140 1.46 -17.75 9.45
C MET A 140 2.36 -17.38 8.28
N TRP A 141 1.98 -17.74 7.06
CA TRP A 141 2.71 -17.37 5.85
C TRP A 141 2.63 -15.87 5.56
N ALA A 142 1.48 -15.23 5.80
CA ALA A 142 1.33 -13.78 5.67
C ALA A 142 2.25 -13.01 6.65
N MET A 143 2.35 -13.46 7.90
CA MET A 143 3.29 -12.89 8.87
C MET A 143 4.75 -13.10 8.47
N THR A 144 5.09 -14.28 7.93
CA THR A 144 6.42 -14.56 7.41
C THR A 144 6.74 -13.65 6.22
N PHE A 145 5.80 -13.51 5.29
CA PHE A 145 5.95 -12.58 4.17
C PHE A 145 6.18 -11.14 4.68
N ALA A 146 5.31 -10.64 5.55
CA ALA A 146 5.43 -9.28 6.06
C ALA A 146 6.78 -9.01 6.74
N LEU A 147 7.28 -9.97 7.53
CA LEU A 147 8.58 -9.85 8.18
C LEU A 147 9.74 -9.77 7.17
N PHE A 148 9.82 -10.72 6.25
CA PHE A 148 10.97 -10.83 5.35
C PHE A 148 10.89 -9.94 4.10
N ASN A 149 9.70 -9.47 3.71
CA ASN A 149 9.51 -8.53 2.61
C ASN A 149 9.79 -7.10 3.05
N ALA A 150 9.15 -6.62 4.13
CA ALA A 150 9.35 -5.26 4.62
C ALA A 150 10.76 -5.01 5.18
N GLN A 151 11.43 -6.02 5.70
CA GLN A 151 12.82 -5.98 6.19
C GLN A 151 13.14 -4.78 7.11
N ARG A 152 12.16 -4.28 7.83
CA ARG A 152 12.29 -3.21 8.81
C ARG A 152 11.85 -3.68 10.20
N LEU A 153 12.46 -3.09 11.23
CA LEU A 153 12.00 -3.31 12.58
C LEU A 153 10.69 -2.53 12.80
N PRO A 154 9.63 -3.20 13.27
CA PRO A 154 8.34 -2.53 13.44
C PRO A 154 8.41 -1.48 14.56
N ASP A 155 8.09 -0.23 14.23
CA ASP A 155 8.16 0.89 15.17
C ASP A 155 7.05 0.85 16.22
N ASN A 156 5.88 0.31 15.86
CA ASN A 156 4.67 0.29 16.68
C ASN A 156 4.50 -0.99 17.52
N LYS A 157 5.52 -1.86 17.62
CA LYS A 157 5.45 -3.10 18.38
C LYS A 157 6.47 -3.08 19.52
N GLY A 158 6.06 -3.59 20.68
CA GLY A 158 6.85 -3.52 21.91
C GLY A 158 8.30 -4.04 21.77
N PRO A 159 9.18 -3.73 22.74
CA PRO A 159 10.62 -4.00 22.66
C PRO A 159 10.96 -5.48 22.45
N THR A 160 10.17 -6.41 23.00
CA THR A 160 10.34 -7.86 22.82
C THR A 160 10.18 -8.30 21.37
N TYR A 161 9.19 -7.75 20.67
CA TYR A 161 8.97 -8.08 19.25
C TYR A 161 10.10 -7.52 18.37
N ARG A 162 10.56 -6.30 18.65
CA ARG A 162 11.70 -5.68 17.96
C ARG A 162 12.99 -6.49 18.16
N ALA A 163 13.25 -6.96 19.39
CA ALA A 163 14.40 -7.78 19.69
C ALA A 163 14.36 -9.13 18.94
N LEU A 164 13.19 -9.77 18.89
CA LEU A 164 13.00 -11.03 18.16
C LEU A 164 13.20 -10.82 16.65
N ALA A 165 12.59 -9.81 16.06
CA ALA A 165 12.78 -9.49 14.64
C ALA A 165 14.25 -9.18 14.33
N GLY A 166 14.93 -8.40 15.18
CA GLY A 166 16.36 -8.13 15.06
C GLY A 166 17.23 -9.40 15.12
N TYR A 167 16.89 -10.33 15.99
CA TYR A 167 17.58 -11.63 16.08
C TYR A 167 17.37 -12.48 14.80
N ILE A 168 16.11 -12.52 14.29
CA ILE A 168 15.79 -13.21 13.03
C ILE A 168 16.61 -12.62 11.87
N TYR A 169 16.69 -11.27 11.78
CA TYR A 169 17.47 -10.62 10.73
C TYR A 169 18.98 -10.86 10.84
N LYS A 170 19.51 -11.10 12.04
CA LYS A 170 20.91 -11.51 12.22
C LYS A 170 21.15 -12.94 11.72
N ILE A 171 20.24 -13.88 12.00
CA ILE A 171 20.32 -15.26 11.50
C ILE A 171 20.22 -15.30 9.98
N PHE A 172 19.23 -14.59 9.43
CA PHE A 172 18.96 -14.50 7.99
C PHE A 172 19.55 -13.21 7.42
N SER A 173 20.86 -13.01 7.53
CA SER A 173 21.53 -11.79 7.10
C SER A 173 21.61 -11.62 5.58
N SER A 174 21.63 -12.72 4.84
CA SER A 174 21.71 -12.72 3.37
C SER A 174 20.41 -12.22 2.72
N GLN A 175 20.51 -11.18 1.91
CA GLN A 175 19.40 -10.64 1.11
C GLN A 175 18.77 -11.70 0.20
N SER A 176 19.60 -12.54 -0.43
CA SER A 176 19.11 -13.63 -1.29
C SER A 176 18.29 -14.65 -0.49
N ILE A 177 18.71 -15.01 0.71
CA ILE A 177 17.95 -15.92 1.57
C ILE A 177 16.62 -15.30 1.97
N ARG A 178 16.60 -14.02 2.40
CA ARG A 178 15.36 -13.30 2.73
C ARG A 178 14.41 -13.27 1.54
N TYR A 179 14.93 -12.98 0.35
CA TYR A 179 14.14 -12.99 -0.89
C TYR A 179 13.46 -14.34 -1.12
N HIS A 180 14.16 -15.45 -1.03
CA HIS A 180 13.57 -16.78 -1.23
C HIS A 180 12.54 -17.13 -0.15
N ILE A 181 12.78 -16.73 1.11
CA ILE A 181 11.81 -16.95 2.20
C ILE A 181 10.50 -16.19 1.93
N TRP A 182 10.57 -14.88 1.65
CA TRP A 182 9.33 -14.12 1.45
C TRP A 182 8.62 -14.48 0.15
N ARG A 183 9.33 -14.81 -0.94
CA ARG A 183 8.69 -15.32 -2.17
C ARG A 183 7.98 -16.65 -1.94
N PHE A 184 8.57 -17.54 -1.19
CA PHE A 184 7.92 -18.80 -0.81
C PHE A 184 6.69 -18.53 0.08
N ALA A 185 6.83 -17.66 1.06
CA ALA A 185 5.74 -17.29 1.95
C ALA A 185 4.57 -16.65 1.17
N GLU A 186 4.88 -15.73 0.24
CA GLU A 186 3.89 -15.12 -0.65
C GLU A 186 3.14 -16.17 -1.47
N LYS A 187 3.84 -17.07 -2.13
CA LYS A 187 3.22 -18.18 -2.89
C LYS A 187 2.30 -19.04 -2.00
N ARG A 188 2.66 -19.24 -0.73
CA ARG A 188 1.86 -20.04 0.21
C ARG A 188 0.66 -19.29 0.77
N MET A 189 0.77 -18.00 1.06
CA MET A 189 -0.35 -17.23 1.56
C MET A 189 -1.40 -16.94 0.48
N THR A 190 -0.98 -16.79 -0.79
CA THR A 190 -1.85 -16.45 -1.92
C THR A 190 -2.37 -17.66 -2.70
N GLN A 191 -2.22 -18.89 -2.18
CA GLN A 191 -2.64 -20.12 -2.88
C GLN A 191 -4.16 -20.28 -3.04
N TYR A 192 -4.94 -19.46 -2.35
CA TYR A 192 -6.40 -19.45 -2.43
C TYR A 192 -6.81 -18.33 -3.39
N ASP A 193 -7.39 -18.75 -4.49
CA ASP A 193 -7.76 -17.84 -5.56
C ASP A 193 -8.91 -16.91 -5.14
N PHE A 194 -8.76 -15.61 -5.44
CA PHE A 194 -9.73 -14.59 -5.07
C PHE A 194 -11.10 -14.82 -5.72
N ASP A 195 -11.14 -15.20 -7.00
CA ASP A 195 -12.38 -15.28 -7.77
C ASP A 195 -13.20 -16.54 -7.43
N THR A 196 -12.58 -17.55 -6.84
CA THR A 196 -13.24 -18.83 -6.46
C THR A 196 -13.44 -19.03 -4.97
N SER A 197 -12.84 -18.21 -4.12
CA SER A 197 -13.03 -18.27 -2.66
C SER A 197 -14.37 -17.64 -2.25
N ASP A 198 -15.01 -18.14 -1.19
CA ASP A 198 -16.23 -17.56 -0.64
C ASP A 198 -15.95 -16.22 0.09
N GLU A 199 -14.76 -16.08 0.63
CA GLU A 199 -14.32 -14.92 1.39
C GLU A 199 -12.95 -14.42 0.91
N CYS A 200 -12.69 -13.14 1.11
CA CYS A 200 -11.41 -12.52 0.85
C CYS A 200 -10.86 -11.80 2.09
N THR A 201 -9.60 -11.39 2.05
CA THR A 201 -8.86 -10.89 3.20
C THR A 201 -7.66 -10.05 2.78
N GLU A 202 -7.25 -9.12 3.64
CA GLU A 202 -6.01 -8.33 3.50
C GLU A 202 -4.86 -9.09 4.14
N LEU A 203 -3.93 -9.65 3.36
CA LEU A 203 -2.81 -10.44 3.91
C LEU A 203 -1.54 -9.61 4.18
N ILE A 204 -1.47 -8.37 3.69
CA ILE A 204 -0.26 -7.53 3.82
C ILE A 204 -0.43 -6.34 4.78
N GLY A 205 -1.61 -6.12 5.28
CA GLY A 205 -1.91 -5.03 6.20
C GLY A 205 -1.51 -5.31 7.66
N SER A 206 -2.25 -4.72 8.58
CA SER A 206 -2.06 -4.95 10.01
C SER A 206 -2.48 -6.37 10.43
N LEU A 207 -1.97 -6.87 11.57
CA LEU A 207 -2.42 -8.16 12.13
C LEU A 207 -3.94 -8.20 12.38
N LYS A 208 -4.57 -7.04 12.65
CA LYS A 208 -6.02 -6.94 12.77
C LYS A 208 -6.67 -7.15 11.41
N GLY A 209 -6.21 -6.45 10.37
CA GLY A 209 -6.69 -6.60 8.98
C GLY A 209 -6.50 -8.03 8.47
N MET A 210 -5.31 -8.62 8.65
CA MET A 210 -5.02 -10.01 8.24
C MET A 210 -6.00 -11.04 8.84
N LYS A 211 -6.58 -10.79 10.01
CA LYS A 211 -7.55 -11.68 10.64
C LYS A 211 -8.99 -11.49 10.17
N LEU A 212 -9.27 -10.35 9.55
CA LEU A 212 -10.60 -10.06 9.03
C LEU A 212 -10.89 -10.91 7.80
N ARG A 213 -12.16 -11.26 7.68
CA ARG A 213 -12.69 -12.02 6.55
C ARG A 213 -13.86 -11.22 6.00
N HIS A 214 -13.80 -10.93 4.72
CA HIS A 214 -14.85 -10.21 4.01
C HIS A 214 -15.56 -11.17 3.08
N PRO A 215 -16.88 -11.16 2.98
CA PRO A 215 -17.56 -11.89 1.90
C PRO A 215 -17.00 -11.43 0.55
N ARG A 216 -16.60 -12.38 -0.30
CA ARG A 216 -16.09 -12.04 -1.64
C ARG A 216 -17.11 -11.24 -2.47
N GLU A 217 -18.40 -11.46 -2.23
CA GLU A 217 -19.48 -10.70 -2.89
C GLU A 217 -19.37 -9.18 -2.70
N ASP A 218 -18.77 -8.72 -1.59
CA ASP A 218 -18.55 -7.29 -1.31
C ASP A 218 -17.54 -6.67 -2.30
N PHE A 219 -16.64 -7.50 -2.85
CA PHE A 219 -15.60 -7.12 -3.81
C PHE A 219 -15.85 -7.65 -5.23
N ALA A 220 -16.94 -8.39 -5.46
CA ALA A 220 -17.22 -9.02 -6.76
C ALA A 220 -17.62 -8.01 -7.85
N SER A 221 -18.07 -6.83 -7.46
CA SER A 221 -18.45 -5.77 -8.38
C SER A 221 -18.13 -4.39 -7.81
N VAL A 222 -18.05 -3.40 -8.69
CA VAL A 222 -17.82 -2.00 -8.35
C VAL A 222 -19.13 -1.23 -8.28
N VAL A 223 -19.14 -0.21 -7.44
CA VAL A 223 -20.04 0.94 -7.54
C VAL A 223 -19.18 2.20 -7.67
N TYR A 224 -19.67 3.21 -8.36
CA TYR A 224 -18.92 4.43 -8.54
C TYR A 224 -19.39 5.47 -7.52
N LYS A 225 -18.43 6.18 -6.93
CA LYS A 225 -18.68 7.30 -6.01
C LYS A 225 -18.02 8.55 -6.53
N ASP A 226 -18.63 9.68 -6.22
CA ASP A 226 -18.01 10.98 -6.51
C ASP A 226 -16.79 11.16 -5.59
N PHE A 227 -15.68 11.56 -6.21
CA PHE A 227 -14.44 11.92 -5.52
C PHE A 227 -13.78 13.05 -6.28
N GLU A 228 -13.79 14.26 -5.71
CA GLU A 228 -13.29 15.48 -6.34
C GLU A 228 -13.92 15.72 -7.75
N GLY A 229 -15.22 15.47 -7.90
CA GLY A 229 -15.95 15.61 -9.17
C GLY A 229 -15.71 14.47 -10.18
N HIS A 230 -15.03 13.41 -9.79
CA HIS A 230 -14.76 12.24 -10.63
C HIS A 230 -15.43 10.99 -10.08
N GLN A 231 -15.92 10.13 -10.98
CA GLN A 231 -16.50 8.84 -10.62
C GLN A 231 -15.40 7.81 -10.40
N ILE A 232 -15.12 7.45 -9.15
CA ILE A 232 -14.07 6.49 -8.76
C ILE A 232 -14.70 5.18 -8.31
N PRO A 233 -14.15 4.00 -8.75
CA PRO A 233 -14.68 2.71 -8.36
C PRO A 233 -14.36 2.40 -6.90
N VAL A 234 -15.39 1.94 -6.16
CA VAL A 234 -15.27 1.38 -4.82
C VAL A 234 -15.94 0.00 -4.79
N MET A 235 -15.58 -0.84 -3.83
CA MET A 235 -16.21 -2.15 -3.70
C MET A 235 -17.71 -2.00 -3.38
N LYS A 236 -18.56 -2.86 -3.93
CA LYS A 236 -20.01 -2.83 -3.72
C LYS A 236 -20.39 -2.90 -2.23
N GLY A 237 -19.63 -3.71 -1.46
CA GLY A 237 -19.85 -3.89 -0.01
C GLY A 237 -19.14 -2.85 0.86
N TYR A 238 -18.82 -1.65 0.34
CA TYR A 238 -18.03 -0.63 1.04
C TYR A 238 -18.57 -0.25 2.43
N GLU A 239 -19.89 -0.24 2.63
CA GLU A 239 -20.46 0.10 3.94
C GLU A 239 -20.12 -0.96 5.00
N ARG A 240 -20.23 -2.25 4.65
CA ARG A 240 -19.88 -3.36 5.54
C ARG A 240 -18.39 -3.32 5.87
N TYR A 241 -17.56 -3.12 4.85
CA TYR A 241 -16.12 -2.99 5.01
C TYR A 241 -15.76 -1.82 5.94
N LEU A 242 -16.28 -0.62 5.69
CA LEU A 242 -15.99 0.56 6.52
C LEU A 242 -16.44 0.38 7.98
N ARG A 243 -17.66 -0.16 8.20
CA ARG A 243 -18.15 -0.42 9.56
C ARG A 243 -17.31 -1.46 10.31
N LEU A 244 -16.82 -2.48 9.61
CA LEU A 244 -16.00 -3.53 10.22
C LEU A 244 -14.62 -3.00 10.66
N ILE A 245 -14.00 -2.12 9.88
CA ILE A 245 -12.67 -1.59 10.14
C ILE A 245 -12.70 -0.39 11.10
N TRP A 246 -13.59 0.58 10.84
CA TRP A 246 -13.62 1.88 11.53
C TRP A 246 -14.87 2.13 12.40
N GLY A 247 -15.84 1.21 12.41
CA GLY A 247 -17.08 1.41 13.18
C GLY A 247 -17.95 2.52 12.59
N ASP A 248 -18.23 3.55 13.37
CA ASP A 248 -18.95 4.73 12.87
C ASP A 248 -18.01 5.70 12.14
N TYR A 249 -17.68 5.35 10.89
CA TYR A 249 -16.78 6.12 10.03
C TYR A 249 -17.36 7.48 9.59
N MET A 250 -18.68 7.69 9.79
CA MET A 250 -19.31 8.99 9.50
C MET A 250 -19.02 10.01 10.60
N GLN A 251 -18.72 9.57 11.82
CA GLN A 251 -18.32 10.47 12.89
C GLN A 251 -16.93 11.02 12.64
N LEU A 252 -16.81 12.35 12.74
CA LEU A 252 -15.50 13.00 12.63
C LEU A 252 -14.65 12.70 13.87
N PRO A 253 -13.35 12.41 13.70
CA PRO A 253 -12.46 12.28 14.85
C PRO A 253 -12.31 13.62 15.59
N PRO A 254 -11.85 13.62 16.86
CA PRO A 254 -11.49 14.84 17.57
C PRO A 254 -10.54 15.74 16.77
N ILE A 255 -10.61 17.06 16.96
CA ILE A 255 -9.86 18.04 16.14
C ILE A 255 -8.35 17.78 16.23
N GLU A 256 -7.84 17.41 17.39
CA GLU A 256 -6.43 17.10 17.63
C GLU A 256 -5.91 15.87 16.87
N GLN A 257 -6.80 15.01 16.37
CA GLN A 257 -6.48 13.85 15.57
C GLN A 257 -6.58 14.12 14.05
N ARG A 258 -7.05 15.32 13.66
CA ARG A 258 -7.21 15.72 12.26
C ARG A 258 -5.92 16.29 11.71
N VAL A 259 -4.91 15.44 11.59
CA VAL A 259 -3.57 15.79 11.13
C VAL A 259 -3.08 14.75 10.12
N ALA A 260 -2.27 15.19 9.17
CA ALA A 260 -1.55 14.29 8.25
C ALA A 260 -0.67 13.32 9.06
N LYS A 261 -0.63 12.07 8.64
CA LYS A 261 0.03 10.99 9.40
C LYS A 261 1.31 10.46 8.77
N HIS A 262 1.67 10.92 7.57
CA HIS A 262 2.87 10.45 6.91
C HIS A 262 4.14 11.03 7.54
N ASP A 263 5.11 10.15 7.79
CA ASP A 263 6.42 10.48 8.35
C ASP A 263 7.44 10.76 7.23
N ALA A 264 7.11 11.74 6.36
CA ALA A 264 8.05 12.21 5.36
C ALA A 264 9.16 13.02 6.05
N VAL A 265 10.40 12.63 5.80
CA VAL A 265 11.58 13.39 6.28
C VAL A 265 11.90 14.56 5.36
N PHE A 266 11.47 14.49 4.11
CA PHE A 266 11.59 15.57 3.14
C PHE A 266 10.53 15.40 2.04
N ALA A 267 9.92 16.51 1.61
CA ALA A 267 8.96 16.54 0.50
C ALA A 267 9.18 17.80 -0.36
N ASP A 268 9.21 17.61 -1.68
CA ASP A 268 9.22 18.64 -2.70
C ASP A 268 8.42 18.13 -3.91
N LEU A 269 7.28 18.73 -4.18
CA LEU A 269 6.35 18.26 -5.19
C LEU A 269 6.64 18.79 -6.60
N HIS A 270 7.72 19.58 -6.76
CA HIS A 270 8.11 20.23 -8.03
C HIS A 270 9.46 19.77 -8.56
N THR A 271 10.23 19.04 -7.74
CA THR A 271 11.57 18.59 -8.10
C THR A 271 11.64 17.07 -8.11
N PRO A 272 12.14 16.44 -9.17
CA PRO A 272 12.34 15.00 -9.25
C PRO A 272 13.21 14.48 -8.11
N TYR A 273 12.81 13.36 -7.50
CA TYR A 273 13.56 12.78 -6.37
C TYR A 273 15.04 12.51 -6.68
N LYS A 274 15.38 12.26 -7.94
CA LYS A 274 16.74 11.95 -8.38
C LYS A 274 17.72 13.09 -8.08
N GLU A 275 17.26 14.35 -8.08
CA GLU A 275 18.06 15.54 -7.76
C GLU A 275 18.53 15.56 -6.29
N TYR A 276 17.86 14.81 -5.42
CA TYR A 276 18.13 14.76 -3.99
C TYR A 276 18.92 13.52 -3.53
N LYS A 277 19.34 12.66 -4.48
CA LYS A 277 20.15 11.48 -4.18
C LYS A 277 21.52 11.90 -3.59
N GLY A 278 21.88 11.26 -2.48
CA GLY A 278 23.10 11.58 -1.74
C GLY A 278 22.97 12.84 -0.85
N ILE A 279 21.86 13.60 -0.99
CA ILE A 279 21.56 14.81 -0.18
C ILE A 279 20.55 14.46 0.92
N TYR A 280 19.38 13.91 0.55
CA TYR A 280 18.32 13.57 1.50
C TYR A 280 18.06 12.06 1.59
N TYR A 281 18.43 11.27 0.57
CA TYR A 281 18.32 9.81 0.60
C TYR A 281 19.58 9.15 0.00
N ALA A 282 19.75 7.84 0.23
CA ALA A 282 20.90 7.04 -0.21
C ALA A 282 22.25 7.72 0.08
N LYS A 283 22.36 8.40 1.22
CA LYS A 283 23.61 9.04 1.66
C LYS A 283 24.67 7.97 1.88
N LYS A 284 25.87 8.16 1.32
CA LYS A 284 27.03 7.37 1.73
C LYS A 284 27.28 7.70 3.20
N GLU A 285 27.21 6.69 4.07
CA GLU A 285 27.68 6.89 5.45
C GLU A 285 29.12 7.39 5.37
N ALA A 286 29.40 8.52 6.04
CA ALA A 286 30.77 8.96 6.25
C ALA A 286 31.47 7.80 6.98
N GLN A 287 32.42 7.13 6.33
CA GLN A 287 33.24 6.14 6.99
C GLN A 287 33.91 6.83 8.18
N PRO A 288 33.81 6.25 9.39
CA PRO A 288 34.43 6.81 10.59
C PRO A 288 35.94 6.86 10.49
#